data_38016150f2d803abe9ab1a5f011b5d8d
#
_entry.id   38016150f2d803abe9ab1a5f011b5d8d
#
_cell.length_a   1.000
_cell.length_b   1.000
_cell.length_c   1.000
_cell.angle_alpha   90.00
_cell.angle_beta   90.00
_cell.angle_gamma   90.00
#
_symmetry.space_group_name_H-M   'P 1'
#
loop_
_entity.id
_entity.type
_entity.pdbx_description
1 polymer ?
#
loop_
_entity_poly.entity_id
_entity_poly.type
_entity_poly.pdbx_seq_one_letter_code
_entity_poly.pdbx_strand_id
1 'polypeptide(L)'
;MAEDAKPDALSEIPSNGKGKEVADASDSEGGSDDETHAPDASTAADAGSAAAAGSGGKKKKNKKKKGKAATLADAESQLKKTISSLPADQVAELLKLNPAISQEIADKAGASVSTASGSGSGSGGDGEPKISAEAALAALKRMNLAEIMTGMAASGKNAKDMASYKFWQTQPVPKFGEDEAGAGKKKSVAEGPIQAMTVDDVPKERPPLVDGFEWDTVDLTDDVQLQEVFDLLMGHFVEDGEAMFRFRYSKSILKWAMMSPGWKKAWHIGVRATQSRKLVAFISAIPLELRVRTAVLHASEVNFLVIHKKLRSKRLAPILIKEITRLCNLEGVWQALYTAGVVLPKPVSTSRYYHRSLDWQKLYEVGFSPLPPNSKPQFQVRKYALPDRTKTKGLRDMVAGDIDAVQDLLTRYLQRFDMAMEFTKEEVDHWLLDKRLPGDEQVVYTYVVEDEKTKKITDMFSFYCLDSSVINNPRHNVIRAAYLFYYATETGLTTPFDKPALKLRLNELMSDALILAKKNRFDVFNALSIMDNALFLEQQKYGPGDGQLHYYLFNYRAAQIAGGVDRNNRLDEDKLSGIGFVMM
;
A
#
# COMPACT_ATOMS: atom_id res chain seq x y z
N MET A 1 -35.71 26.78 -37.43
CA MET A 1 -34.98 28.05 -37.45
C MET A 1 -33.97 27.95 -36.36
N ALA A 2 -32.75 27.94 -36.80
CA ALA A 2 -31.55 27.88 -35.99
C ALA A 2 -31.26 29.20 -35.31
N GLU A 3 -30.63 29.21 -34.16
CA GLU A 3 -29.67 30.26 -33.82
C GLU A 3 -28.60 29.68 -32.87
N ASP A 4 -27.40 29.78 -33.41
CA ASP A 4 -26.14 29.46 -32.78
C ASP A 4 -25.79 30.43 -31.63
N ALA A 5 -25.21 29.91 -30.55
CA ALA A 5 -24.42 30.74 -29.63
C ALA A 5 -23.07 30.04 -29.33
N LYS A 6 -22.00 30.65 -29.82
CA LYS A 6 -20.58 30.34 -29.56
C LYS A 6 -20.19 30.64 -28.11
N PRO A 7 -19.19 29.97 -27.57
CA PRO A 7 -18.65 30.27 -26.25
C PRO A 7 -17.61 31.39 -26.28
N ASP A 8 -17.72 32.33 -25.35
CA ASP A 8 -16.82 33.45 -25.18
C ASP A 8 -15.65 33.17 -24.23
N ALA A 9 -14.56 33.69 -24.65
CA ALA A 9 -13.21 33.79 -24.25
C ALA A 9 -12.88 33.94 -22.74
N LEU A 10 -11.79 33.27 -22.38
CA LEU A 10 -10.94 33.50 -21.20
C LEU A 10 -10.28 34.87 -21.30
N SER A 11 -10.48 35.73 -20.31
CA SER A 11 -9.75 36.99 -20.14
C SER A 11 -8.49 36.81 -19.31
N GLU A 12 -7.37 37.19 -19.92
CA GLU A 12 -6.03 37.28 -19.35
C GLU A 12 -5.93 38.31 -18.23
N ILE A 13 -5.12 38.00 -17.21
CA ILE A 13 -4.71 38.95 -16.16
C ILE A 13 -3.37 39.57 -16.58
N PRO A 14 -3.22 40.89 -16.60
CA PRO A 14 -2.02 41.55 -17.08
C PRO A 14 -0.90 41.59 -16.04
N SER A 15 0.32 41.40 -16.53
CA SER A 15 1.59 41.65 -15.84
C SER A 15 2.00 43.09 -16.02
N ASN A 16 2.30 43.81 -14.93
CA ASN A 16 3.19 44.98 -14.87
C ASN A 16 3.49 45.27 -13.38
N GLY A 17 4.68 45.61 -12.94
CA GLY A 17 5.93 46.04 -13.53
C GLY A 17 6.84 46.56 -12.42
N LYS A 18 8.10 46.37 -12.64
CA LYS A 18 9.31 47.10 -12.21
C LYS A 18 9.41 47.80 -10.83
N GLY A 19 10.46 47.38 -10.10
CA GLY A 19 11.50 48.33 -9.64
C GLY A 19 11.67 48.48 -8.14
N LYS A 20 12.69 47.98 -7.52
CA LYS A 20 13.98 48.62 -7.18
C LYS A 20 14.72 47.76 -6.13
N GLU A 21 15.98 47.59 -6.41
CA GLU A 21 17.02 47.13 -5.49
C GLU A 21 17.15 48.04 -4.26
N VAL A 22 17.34 47.46 -3.10
CA VAL A 22 18.29 47.92 -2.07
C VAL A 22 18.89 46.68 -1.39
N ALA A 23 20.21 46.73 -1.28
CA ALA A 23 21.10 45.71 -0.83
C ALA A 23 21.16 45.59 0.71
N ASP A 24 21.67 44.41 1.09
CA ASP A 24 22.55 44.14 2.22
C ASP A 24 21.93 43.89 3.61
N ALA A 25 22.04 42.64 4.04
CA ALA A 25 22.79 42.19 5.23
C ALA A 25 22.59 40.68 5.43
N SER A 26 23.75 40.01 5.44
CA SER A 26 23.99 38.63 5.81
C SER A 26 23.36 38.25 7.15
N ASP A 27 22.67 37.09 7.16
CA ASP A 27 22.82 36.10 8.24
C ASP A 27 22.44 34.70 7.75
N SER A 28 23.45 33.87 7.76
CA SER A 28 23.38 32.45 7.44
C SER A 28 22.81 31.67 8.63
N GLU A 29 21.56 31.23 8.54
CA GLU A 29 21.12 30.06 9.30
C GLU A 29 20.47 29.06 8.35
N GLY A 30 21.24 27.97 8.08
CA GLY A 30 20.78 26.82 7.34
C GLY A 30 19.74 26.03 8.12
N GLY A 31 18.49 26.37 7.94
CA GLY A 31 17.35 25.57 8.34
C GLY A 31 16.87 24.78 7.13
N SER A 32 17.30 23.55 6.99
CA SER A 32 16.65 22.59 6.08
C SER A 32 15.22 22.34 6.57
N ASP A 33 14.27 23.07 6.01
CA ASP A 33 12.84 22.77 6.15
C ASP A 33 12.55 21.44 5.46
N ASP A 34 12.70 20.35 6.21
CA ASP A 34 12.32 19.01 5.81
C ASP A 34 10.79 18.94 5.85
N GLU A 35 10.19 19.19 4.68
CA GLU A 35 8.75 19.15 4.48
C GLU A 35 8.24 17.76 4.85
N THR A 36 7.48 17.68 5.93
CA THR A 36 6.66 16.50 6.23
C THR A 36 5.61 16.40 5.13
N HIS A 37 5.92 15.69 4.05
CA HIS A 37 4.88 15.22 3.13
C HIS A 37 3.90 14.43 3.98
N ALA A 38 2.64 14.85 3.96
CA ALA A 38 1.57 13.99 4.39
C ALA A 38 1.68 12.68 3.60
N PRO A 39 1.48 11.54 4.26
CA PRO A 39 1.59 10.29 3.53
C PRO A 39 0.61 10.34 2.37
N ASP A 40 1.14 10.33 1.16
CA ASP A 40 0.35 9.82 0.05
C ASP A 40 0.01 8.38 0.43
N ALA A 41 -1.24 8.09 0.62
CA ALA A 41 -1.75 6.72 0.83
C ALA A 41 -1.51 5.84 -0.40
N SER A 42 -0.44 6.11 -1.14
CA SER A 42 -0.33 5.79 -2.53
C SER A 42 1.04 5.37 -3.00
N THR A 43 1.46 4.23 -2.62
CA THR A 43 2.46 3.50 -3.41
C THR A 43 2.04 2.06 -3.58
N ALA A 44 0.85 1.88 -4.16
CA ALA A 44 0.34 0.55 -4.44
C ALA A 44 0.51 0.13 -5.90
N ALA A 45 1.21 0.91 -6.72
CA ALA A 45 1.46 0.57 -8.12
C ALA A 45 2.79 1.15 -8.62
N ASP A 46 3.90 0.70 -8.04
CA ASP A 46 5.17 0.87 -8.74
C ASP A 46 5.47 -0.42 -9.50
N ALA A 47 5.15 -0.38 -10.81
CA ALA A 47 5.48 -1.46 -11.72
C ALA A 47 6.85 -1.16 -12.30
N GLY A 48 7.85 -1.95 -11.91
CA GLY A 48 9.23 -1.82 -12.33
C GLY A 48 9.38 -1.52 -13.81
N SER A 49 9.91 -0.36 -14.15
CA SER A 49 10.32 -0.03 -15.50
C SER A 49 11.77 -0.45 -15.72
N ALA A 50 11.96 -1.44 -16.56
CA ALA A 50 13.24 -1.68 -17.23
C ALA A 50 13.16 -1.11 -18.64
N ALA A 51 13.99 -0.13 -18.92
CA ALA A 51 14.10 0.59 -20.18
C ALA A 51 14.23 -0.33 -21.39
N ALA A 52 13.41 -0.12 -22.42
CA ALA A 52 13.58 -0.70 -23.75
C ALA A 52 14.28 0.28 -24.68
N ALA A 53 15.39 -0.15 -25.26
CA ALA A 53 16.09 0.52 -26.36
C ALA A 53 15.38 0.21 -27.70
N GLY A 54 15.26 1.27 -28.51
CA GLY A 54 14.54 1.27 -29.75
C GLY A 54 15.21 0.70 -30.98
N SER A 55 14.57 0.84 -32.14
CA SER A 55 15.18 0.72 -33.45
C SER A 55 14.59 1.71 -34.45
N GLY A 56 15.48 2.48 -35.06
CA GLY A 56 15.53 2.71 -36.50
C GLY A 56 14.66 3.79 -37.12
N GLY A 57 15.29 4.92 -37.47
CA GLY A 57 14.79 5.88 -38.45
C GLY A 57 15.70 7.08 -38.64
N LYS A 58 16.50 7.07 -39.70
CA LYS A 58 17.43 8.16 -40.07
C LYS A 58 16.70 9.45 -40.46
N LYS A 59 17.07 10.63 -39.90
CA LYS A 59 17.49 11.82 -40.67
C LYS A 59 17.87 13.04 -39.79
N LYS A 60 19.03 13.59 -40.13
CA LYS A 60 19.57 14.96 -40.07
C LYS A 60 19.89 15.63 -38.72
N LYS A 61 21.18 15.98 -38.66
CA LYS A 61 21.95 16.75 -37.69
C LYS A 61 21.27 18.02 -37.20
N ASN A 62 21.23 18.17 -35.87
CA ASN A 62 21.55 19.44 -35.22
C ASN A 62 22.23 19.14 -33.88
N LYS A 63 23.45 19.70 -33.69
CA LYS A 63 24.24 19.56 -32.48
C LYS A 63 23.64 20.34 -31.33
N LYS A 64 23.02 19.64 -30.37
CA LYS A 64 22.85 20.09 -28.97
C LYS A 64 23.32 18.94 -28.09
N LYS A 65 24.21 19.22 -27.13
CA LYS A 65 24.70 18.27 -26.14
C LYS A 65 23.53 17.62 -25.43
N LYS A 66 23.21 16.35 -25.77
CA LYS A 66 22.34 15.49 -25.01
C LYS A 66 23.19 14.73 -24.00
N GLY A 67 22.92 14.91 -22.70
CA GLY A 67 23.37 13.97 -21.71
C GLY A 67 22.77 12.58 -22.03
N LYS A 68 23.60 11.56 -22.08
CA LYS A 68 23.20 10.16 -22.25
C LYS A 68 22.39 9.78 -20.98
N ALA A 69 21.16 9.35 -21.14
CA ALA A 69 20.48 8.60 -20.10
C ALA A 69 21.27 7.29 -19.87
N ALA A 70 21.76 7.09 -18.65
CA ALA A 70 22.45 5.87 -18.26
C ALA A 70 21.45 4.72 -18.21
N THR A 71 21.81 3.58 -18.79
CA THR A 71 21.02 2.35 -18.67
C THR A 71 21.19 1.76 -17.25
N LEU A 72 20.25 0.92 -16.81
CA LEU A 72 20.35 0.21 -15.51
C LEU A 72 21.72 -0.50 -15.38
N ALA A 73 22.22 -1.09 -16.46
CA ALA A 73 23.54 -1.72 -16.52
C ALA A 73 24.70 -0.73 -16.33
N ASP A 74 24.53 0.51 -16.83
CA ASP A 74 25.52 1.57 -16.62
C ASP A 74 25.51 2.07 -15.18
N ALA A 75 24.31 2.19 -14.58
CA ALA A 75 24.14 2.55 -13.17
C ALA A 75 24.71 1.47 -12.24
N GLU A 76 24.46 0.20 -12.52
CA GLU A 76 25.01 -0.94 -11.77
C GLU A 76 26.56 -1.01 -11.90
N SER A 77 27.09 -0.75 -13.11
CA SER A 77 28.53 -0.68 -13.34
C SER A 77 29.18 0.49 -12.62
N GLN A 78 28.52 1.66 -12.59
CA GLN A 78 28.99 2.83 -11.86
C GLN A 78 28.93 2.60 -10.34
N LEU A 79 27.83 2.00 -9.82
CA LEU A 79 27.71 1.68 -8.39
C LEU A 79 28.79 0.70 -7.95
N LYS A 80 29.04 -0.37 -8.72
CA LYS A 80 30.13 -1.33 -8.45
C LYS A 80 31.50 -0.69 -8.47
N LYS A 81 31.75 0.27 -9.37
CA LYS A 81 32.99 1.07 -9.39
C LYS A 81 33.08 1.96 -8.15
N THR A 82 32.01 2.65 -7.77
CA THR A 82 31.98 3.53 -6.60
C THR A 82 32.21 2.73 -5.33
N ILE A 83 31.52 1.59 -5.13
CA ILE A 83 31.72 0.70 -3.98
C ILE A 83 33.16 0.14 -3.95
N SER A 84 33.74 -0.14 -5.10
CA SER A 84 35.11 -0.67 -5.19
C SER A 84 36.20 0.38 -4.92
N SER A 85 35.84 1.67 -4.97
CA SER A 85 36.76 2.79 -4.69
C SER A 85 36.63 3.36 -3.28
N LEU A 86 35.66 2.85 -2.48
CA LEU A 86 35.50 3.31 -1.09
C LEU A 86 36.63 2.77 -0.19
N PRO A 87 37.24 3.61 0.65
CA PRO A 87 38.16 3.18 1.71
C PRO A 87 37.48 2.22 2.68
N ALA A 88 38.26 1.29 3.27
CA ALA A 88 37.72 0.23 4.15
C ALA A 88 37.02 0.76 5.41
N ASP A 89 37.46 1.89 5.92
CA ASP A 89 36.86 2.62 7.04
C ASP A 89 35.47 3.18 6.70
N GLN A 90 35.29 3.75 5.51
CA GLN A 90 34.00 4.24 5.04
C GLN A 90 33.02 3.10 4.75
N VAL A 91 33.50 1.94 4.29
CA VAL A 91 32.67 0.73 4.14
C VAL A 91 32.21 0.23 5.52
N ALA A 92 33.08 0.23 6.52
CA ALA A 92 32.72 -0.15 7.89
C ALA A 92 31.70 0.80 8.51
N GLU A 93 31.78 2.10 8.22
CA GLU A 93 30.82 3.10 8.67
C GLU A 93 29.46 2.97 7.96
N LEU A 94 29.44 2.72 6.68
CA LEU A 94 28.24 2.41 5.89
C LEU A 94 27.52 1.15 6.41
N LEU A 95 28.27 0.15 6.85
CA LEU A 95 27.73 -1.08 7.43
C LEU A 95 27.15 -0.85 8.83
N LYS A 96 27.77 0.00 9.64
CA LYS A 96 27.21 0.41 10.95
C LYS A 96 25.90 1.16 10.80
N LEU A 97 25.78 1.97 9.76
CA LEU A 97 24.55 2.71 9.44
C LEU A 97 23.44 1.82 8.85
N ASN A 98 23.74 0.57 8.51
CA ASN A 98 22.79 -0.30 7.83
C ASN A 98 22.86 -1.76 8.30
N PRO A 99 22.27 -2.06 9.49
CA PRO A 99 22.35 -3.38 10.15
C PRO A 99 21.84 -4.54 9.26
N ALA A 100 20.86 -4.31 8.38
CA ALA A 100 20.31 -5.34 7.51
C ALA A 100 21.31 -5.77 6.42
N ILE A 101 22.06 -4.83 5.85
CA ILE A 101 23.13 -5.16 4.90
C ILE A 101 24.27 -5.88 5.64
N SER A 102 24.58 -5.47 6.87
CA SER A 102 25.58 -6.13 7.71
C SER A 102 25.22 -7.59 8.00
N GLN A 103 23.94 -7.85 8.28
CA GLN A 103 23.46 -9.21 8.55
C GLN A 103 23.48 -10.10 7.29
N GLU A 104 23.06 -9.57 6.13
CA GLU A 104 23.08 -10.33 4.87
C GLU A 104 24.50 -10.63 4.39
N ILE A 105 25.43 -9.72 4.68
CA ILE A 105 26.86 -9.93 4.46
C ILE A 105 27.40 -10.99 5.42
N ALA A 106 26.97 -11.00 6.68
CA ALA A 106 27.34 -12.00 7.68
C ALA A 106 26.84 -13.40 7.29
N ASP A 107 25.59 -13.49 6.84
CA ASP A 107 24.97 -14.75 6.43
C ASP A 107 25.63 -15.31 5.15
N LYS A 108 26.02 -14.46 4.21
CA LYS A 108 26.77 -14.86 2.99
C LYS A 108 28.25 -15.12 3.24
N ALA A 109 28.86 -14.50 4.26
CA ALA A 109 30.24 -14.74 4.65
C ALA A 109 30.38 -15.96 5.59
N GLY A 110 29.39 -16.24 6.42
CA GLY A 110 29.36 -17.38 7.35
C GLY A 110 29.28 -18.76 6.67
N ALA A 111 28.86 -18.81 5.40
CA ALA A 111 28.91 -20.03 4.58
C ALA A 111 30.34 -20.46 4.19
N SER A 112 31.38 -19.68 4.52
CA SER A 112 32.77 -19.94 4.17
C SER A 112 33.73 -20.12 5.39
N VAL A 113 33.24 -20.12 6.64
CA VAL A 113 34.10 -20.15 7.84
C VAL A 113 33.97 -21.42 8.70
N SER A 114 33.44 -22.50 8.17
CA SER A 114 33.43 -23.79 8.88
C SER A 114 34.57 -24.72 8.43
N THR A 115 35.86 -24.31 8.56
CA THR A 115 36.99 -25.25 8.71
C THR A 115 38.28 -24.48 9.05
N ALA A 116 38.51 -24.20 10.32
CA ALA A 116 39.87 -24.15 10.87
C ALA A 116 39.78 -24.31 12.39
N SER A 117 40.01 -25.51 12.84
CA SER A 117 40.27 -25.89 14.23
C SER A 117 41.59 -25.30 14.72
N GLY A 118 41.53 -24.57 15.84
CA GLY A 118 42.70 -24.10 16.55
C GLY A 118 42.34 -23.74 17.99
N SER A 119 42.72 -24.60 18.89
CA SER A 119 42.54 -24.54 20.33
C SER A 119 43.16 -23.29 20.98
N GLY A 120 42.40 -22.65 21.89
CA GLY A 120 42.91 -21.61 22.78
C GLY A 120 41.85 -21.11 23.76
N SER A 121 41.97 -21.52 25.00
CA SER A 121 41.11 -21.18 26.14
C SER A 121 41.19 -19.71 26.53
N GLY A 122 40.05 -19.07 26.91
CA GLY A 122 40.02 -17.81 27.63
C GLY A 122 38.70 -17.05 27.54
N SER A 123 37.96 -17.11 28.65
CA SER A 123 36.97 -16.20 29.24
C SER A 123 36.11 -15.25 28.35
N GLY A 124 34.84 -15.41 28.48
CA GLY A 124 33.66 -14.53 28.54
C GLY A 124 33.74 -13.11 27.96
N GLY A 125 32.90 -12.87 26.93
CA GLY A 125 32.60 -11.56 26.43
C GLY A 125 31.67 -11.72 25.22
N ASP A 126 30.44 -11.21 25.29
CA ASP A 126 29.47 -11.15 24.21
C ASP A 126 30.06 -10.43 22.99
N GLY A 127 30.52 -11.17 22.01
CA GLY A 127 31.12 -10.64 20.80
C GLY A 127 30.15 -10.74 19.64
N GLU A 128 29.60 -9.60 19.20
CA GLU A 128 29.04 -9.50 17.83
C GLU A 128 30.08 -10.00 16.82
N PRO A 129 29.66 -10.78 15.80
CA PRO A 129 30.58 -11.27 14.78
C PRO A 129 31.18 -10.09 14.00
N LYS A 130 32.43 -9.76 14.29
CA LYS A 130 33.18 -8.71 13.57
C LYS A 130 33.52 -9.23 12.17
N ILE A 131 32.72 -8.81 11.19
CA ILE A 131 33.02 -9.05 9.79
C ILE A 131 34.20 -8.14 9.40
N SER A 132 35.25 -8.69 8.78
CA SER A 132 36.35 -7.85 8.30
C SER A 132 35.85 -6.97 7.14
N ALA A 133 36.37 -5.73 7.06
CA ALA A 133 36.02 -4.77 6.01
C ALA A 133 36.26 -5.35 4.59
N GLU A 134 37.24 -6.22 4.43
CA GLU A 134 37.52 -6.91 3.17
C GLU A 134 36.46 -7.96 2.80
N ALA A 135 35.99 -8.75 3.77
CA ALA A 135 34.91 -9.71 3.56
C ALA A 135 33.57 -9.00 3.23
N ALA A 136 33.31 -7.88 3.91
CA ALA A 136 32.16 -7.03 3.63
C ALA A 136 32.20 -6.41 2.22
N LEU A 137 33.35 -5.92 1.80
CA LEU A 137 33.56 -5.38 0.46
C LEU A 137 33.39 -6.45 -0.63
N ALA A 138 33.92 -7.66 -0.37
CA ALA A 138 33.78 -8.80 -1.28
C ALA A 138 32.34 -9.27 -1.43
N ALA A 139 31.55 -9.25 -0.35
CA ALA A 139 30.13 -9.59 -0.37
C ALA A 139 29.27 -8.51 -1.08
N LEU A 140 29.51 -7.23 -0.82
CA LEU A 140 28.86 -6.11 -1.52
C LEU A 140 29.12 -6.14 -3.03
N LYS A 141 30.33 -6.52 -3.46
CA LYS A 141 30.65 -6.68 -4.89
C LYS A 141 29.88 -7.81 -5.57
N ARG A 142 29.44 -8.82 -4.82
CA ARG A 142 28.64 -9.96 -5.32
C ARG A 142 27.16 -9.69 -5.37
N MET A 143 26.65 -8.69 -4.65
CA MET A 143 25.24 -8.31 -4.65
C MET A 143 24.88 -7.55 -5.92
N ASN A 144 23.68 -7.78 -6.44
CA ASN A 144 23.14 -6.99 -7.55
C ASN A 144 22.44 -5.72 -7.03
N LEU A 145 22.20 -4.76 -7.95
CA LEU A 145 21.57 -3.49 -7.58
C LEU A 145 20.19 -3.68 -6.92
N ALA A 146 19.40 -4.65 -7.40
CA ALA A 146 18.08 -4.95 -6.84
C ALA A 146 18.17 -5.51 -5.41
N GLU A 147 19.15 -6.37 -5.11
CA GLU A 147 19.41 -6.87 -3.76
C GLU A 147 19.84 -5.76 -2.82
N ILE A 148 20.71 -4.85 -3.28
CA ILE A 148 21.15 -3.69 -2.50
C ILE A 148 19.96 -2.74 -2.25
N MET A 149 19.16 -2.44 -3.27
CA MET A 149 17.98 -1.57 -3.15
C MET A 149 16.89 -2.22 -2.27
N THR A 150 16.66 -3.52 -2.40
CA THR A 150 15.70 -4.27 -1.57
C THR A 150 16.16 -4.31 -0.11
N GLY A 151 17.43 -4.56 0.16
CA GLY A 151 18.02 -4.49 1.50
C GLY A 151 17.93 -3.09 2.10
N MET A 152 18.10 -2.06 1.28
CA MET A 152 17.92 -0.65 1.68
C MET A 152 16.46 -0.29 1.96
N ALA A 153 15.50 -0.83 1.22
CA ALA A 153 14.08 -0.65 1.46
C ALA A 153 13.61 -1.42 2.70
N ALA A 154 14.08 -2.66 2.87
CA ALA A 154 13.74 -3.51 4.03
C ALA A 154 14.38 -3.01 5.33
N SER A 155 15.52 -2.32 5.27
CA SER A 155 16.22 -1.77 6.45
C SER A 155 15.61 -0.49 7.03
N GLY A 156 14.44 -0.06 6.53
CA GLY A 156 13.77 1.14 7.04
C GLY A 156 14.52 2.44 6.72
N LYS A 157 15.28 2.51 5.62
CA LYS A 157 15.93 3.76 5.19
C LYS A 157 14.96 4.92 4.93
N ASN A 158 13.65 4.63 4.85
CA ASN A 158 12.60 5.64 4.88
C ASN A 158 12.11 5.92 6.32
N ALA A 159 12.58 5.19 7.33
CA ALA A 159 12.35 5.55 8.71
C ALA A 159 13.27 6.71 9.06
N LYS A 160 12.74 7.91 8.97
CA LYS A 160 13.37 9.12 9.51
C LYS A 160 13.47 8.98 11.03
N ASP A 161 14.47 9.59 11.66
CA ASP A 161 14.48 9.76 13.11
C ASP A 161 13.14 10.35 13.58
N MET A 162 12.65 9.93 14.75
CA MET A 162 11.40 10.48 15.33
C MET A 162 11.39 12.01 15.35
N ALA A 163 12.55 12.65 15.49
CA ALA A 163 12.68 14.10 15.43
C ALA A 163 12.16 14.71 14.11
N SER A 164 12.21 13.98 12.99
CA SER A 164 11.72 14.46 11.70
C SER A 164 10.19 14.33 11.54
N TYR A 165 9.51 13.59 12.43
CA TYR A 165 8.06 13.42 12.41
C TYR A 165 7.34 14.37 13.38
N LYS A 166 7.55 15.66 13.25
CA LYS A 166 7.05 16.70 14.20
C LYS A 166 5.55 16.55 14.54
N PHE A 167 4.70 16.27 13.55
CA PHE A 167 3.26 16.05 13.78
C PHE A 167 3.02 14.76 14.58
N TRP A 168 3.60 13.63 14.14
CA TRP A 168 3.36 12.33 14.74
C TRP A 168 3.94 12.22 16.17
N GLN A 169 4.93 13.03 16.52
CA GLN A 169 5.43 13.12 17.91
C GLN A 169 4.33 13.55 18.89
N THR A 170 3.40 14.39 18.45
CA THR A 170 2.31 14.93 19.27
C THR A 170 1.06 14.03 19.27
N GLN A 171 1.02 12.99 18.44
CA GLN A 171 -0.14 12.12 18.34
C GLN A 171 0.01 10.87 19.22
N PRO A 172 -1.10 10.25 19.68
CA PRO A 172 -1.08 9.02 20.46
C PRO A 172 -0.84 7.81 19.56
N VAL A 173 0.35 7.71 18.99
CA VAL A 173 0.80 6.57 18.19
C VAL A 173 2.07 5.99 18.78
N PRO A 174 2.37 4.68 18.61
CA PRO A 174 3.63 4.10 19.04
C PRO A 174 4.81 4.81 18.39
N LYS A 175 5.89 5.04 19.13
CA LYS A 175 7.07 5.76 18.64
C LYS A 175 8.17 4.77 18.24
N PHE A 176 9.03 5.16 17.30
CA PHE A 176 10.26 4.42 17.03
C PHE A 176 11.15 4.43 18.28
N GLY A 177 11.79 3.30 18.60
CA GLY A 177 12.67 3.16 19.76
C GLY A 177 11.97 2.84 21.09
N GLU A 178 10.64 2.96 21.21
CA GLU A 178 9.95 2.65 22.48
C GLU A 178 10.05 1.17 22.89
N ASP A 179 10.17 0.25 21.92
CA ASP A 179 10.24 -1.20 22.14
C ASP A 179 11.69 -1.72 22.19
N GLU A 180 12.68 -0.86 21.94
CA GLU A 180 14.08 -1.20 22.00
C GLU A 180 14.56 -1.13 23.44
N ALA A 181 14.33 -2.20 24.19
CA ALA A 181 15.03 -2.41 25.44
C ALA A 181 16.50 -2.71 25.10
N GLY A 182 17.44 -1.95 25.69
CA GLY A 182 18.86 -2.13 25.48
C GLY A 182 19.28 -3.60 25.58
N ALA A 183 20.18 -3.99 24.69
CA ALA A 183 20.86 -5.28 24.56
C ALA A 183 20.15 -6.50 25.17
N GLY A 184 19.41 -7.23 24.35
CA GLY A 184 19.19 -8.67 24.60
C GLY A 184 17.87 -9.11 25.23
N LYS A 185 16.94 -8.23 25.64
CA LYS A 185 15.62 -8.65 26.15
C LYS A 185 14.50 -7.95 25.38
N LYS A 186 13.71 -8.71 24.60
CA LYS A 186 12.42 -8.23 24.07
C LYS A 186 11.54 -7.88 25.26
N LYS A 187 11.29 -6.59 25.48
CA LYS A 187 10.30 -6.15 26.45
C LYS A 187 8.92 -6.57 25.92
N SER A 188 8.13 -7.26 26.73
CA SER A 188 6.73 -7.53 26.37
C SER A 188 6.02 -6.18 26.20
N VAL A 189 5.46 -5.94 25.02
CA VAL A 189 4.69 -4.74 24.75
C VAL A 189 3.38 -4.84 25.53
N ALA A 190 3.12 -3.91 26.43
CA ALA A 190 1.80 -3.79 27.05
C ALA A 190 0.83 -3.28 25.98
N GLU A 191 -0.07 -4.15 25.52
CA GLU A 191 -1.08 -3.82 24.51
C GLU A 191 -2.25 -3.06 25.13
N GLY A 192 -2.79 -2.09 24.42
CA GLY A 192 -3.93 -1.31 24.87
C GLY A 192 -3.92 0.14 24.39
N PRO A 193 -4.94 0.93 24.77
CA PRO A 193 -5.02 2.35 24.47
C PRO A 193 -3.79 3.10 24.98
N ILE A 194 -3.30 4.05 24.18
CA ILE A 194 -2.13 4.88 24.52
C ILE A 194 -2.56 6.05 25.40
N GLN A 195 -3.69 6.66 25.06
CA GLN A 195 -4.26 7.81 25.77
C GLN A 195 -5.73 7.51 26.10
N ALA A 196 -6.09 7.65 27.37
CA ALA A 196 -7.47 7.61 27.82
C ALA A 196 -8.05 9.03 27.77
N MET A 197 -9.20 9.18 27.13
CA MET A 197 -9.94 10.44 27.01
C MET A 197 -11.43 10.17 27.18
N THR A 198 -12.19 11.20 27.53
CA THR A 198 -13.65 11.21 27.54
C THR A 198 -14.16 12.19 26.49
N VAL A 199 -15.42 12.10 26.13
CA VAL A 199 -16.05 13.02 25.16
C VAL A 199 -15.98 14.47 25.63
N ASP A 200 -15.97 14.70 26.94
CA ASP A 200 -15.87 16.05 27.51
C ASP A 200 -14.47 16.68 27.32
N ASP A 201 -13.44 15.85 27.16
CA ASP A 201 -12.06 16.31 26.88
C ASP A 201 -11.86 16.73 25.39
N VAL A 202 -12.82 16.39 24.52
CA VAL A 202 -12.70 16.66 23.09
C VAL A 202 -13.01 18.13 22.78
N PRO A 203 -12.12 18.83 22.04
CA PRO A 203 -12.40 20.21 21.64
C PRO A 203 -13.73 20.33 20.87
N LYS A 204 -14.60 21.25 21.30
CA LYS A 204 -15.91 21.45 20.65
C LYS A 204 -15.78 22.16 19.30
N GLU A 205 -14.78 23.04 19.17
CA GLU A 205 -14.52 23.80 17.95
C GLU A 205 -13.58 23.06 16.99
N ARG A 206 -13.80 23.29 15.70
CA ARG A 206 -12.91 22.78 14.65
C ARG A 206 -11.54 23.46 14.70
N PRO A 207 -10.44 22.78 14.36
CA PRO A 207 -9.14 23.43 14.21
C PRO A 207 -9.22 24.57 13.18
N PRO A 208 -8.55 25.71 13.42
CA PRO A 208 -8.56 26.81 12.47
C PRO A 208 -7.87 26.42 11.15
N LEU A 209 -8.44 26.86 10.04
CA LEU A 209 -7.83 26.77 8.72
C LEU A 209 -7.03 28.06 8.41
N VAL A 210 -6.13 27.96 7.45
CA VAL A 210 -5.44 29.13 6.89
C VAL A 210 -6.45 29.99 6.13
N ASP A 211 -6.24 31.31 6.12
CA ASP A 211 -7.09 32.27 5.40
C ASP A 211 -7.29 31.86 3.94
N GLY A 212 -8.52 32.05 3.45
CA GLY A 212 -8.92 31.65 2.09
C GLY A 212 -9.45 30.25 1.96
N PHE A 213 -9.55 29.49 3.08
CA PHE A 213 -10.13 28.15 3.12
C PHE A 213 -11.20 28.06 4.20
N GLU A 214 -12.15 27.15 3.99
CA GLU A 214 -13.24 26.89 4.92
C GLU A 214 -13.53 25.38 5.00
N TRP A 215 -14.02 24.96 6.16
CA TRP A 215 -14.46 23.58 6.36
C TRP A 215 -15.77 23.29 5.63
N ASP A 216 -15.87 22.08 5.10
CA ASP A 216 -17.09 21.54 4.53
C ASP A 216 -17.37 20.14 5.08
N THR A 217 -18.63 19.72 5.04
CA THR A 217 -19.06 18.35 5.30
C THR A 217 -19.70 17.85 4.02
N VAL A 218 -18.99 16.96 3.32
CA VAL A 218 -19.37 16.51 1.98
C VAL A 218 -20.49 15.46 2.06
N ASP A 219 -21.53 15.65 1.28
CA ASP A 219 -22.63 14.69 1.14
C ASP A 219 -22.42 13.79 -0.07
N LEU A 220 -22.02 12.54 0.17
CA LEU A 220 -21.80 11.56 -0.90
C LEU A 220 -23.10 10.97 -1.47
N THR A 221 -24.25 11.30 -0.88
CA THR A 221 -25.57 10.99 -1.48
C THR A 221 -25.95 11.97 -2.56
N ASP A 222 -25.35 13.18 -2.56
CA ASP A 222 -25.48 14.19 -3.60
C ASP A 222 -24.49 13.91 -4.73
N ASP A 223 -25.00 13.62 -5.92
CA ASP A 223 -24.18 13.27 -7.08
C ASP A 223 -23.23 14.38 -7.54
N VAL A 224 -23.52 15.66 -7.24
CA VAL A 224 -22.65 16.80 -7.55
C VAL A 224 -21.44 16.80 -6.61
N GLN A 225 -21.67 16.67 -5.30
CA GLN A 225 -20.59 16.62 -4.32
C GLN A 225 -19.75 15.34 -4.47
N LEU A 226 -20.38 14.20 -4.76
CA LEU A 226 -19.66 12.96 -5.10
C LEU A 226 -18.78 13.14 -6.35
N GLN A 227 -19.25 13.90 -7.37
CA GLN A 227 -18.43 14.22 -8.53
C GLN A 227 -17.22 15.08 -8.16
N GLU A 228 -17.37 16.06 -7.27
CA GLU A 228 -16.25 16.88 -6.79
C GLU A 228 -15.19 16.03 -6.08
N VAL A 229 -15.59 15.06 -5.24
CA VAL A 229 -14.67 14.12 -4.59
C VAL A 229 -13.97 13.23 -5.62
N PHE A 230 -14.72 12.69 -6.58
CA PHE A 230 -14.16 11.93 -7.69
C PHE A 230 -13.11 12.74 -8.47
N ASP A 231 -13.41 13.97 -8.84
CA ASP A 231 -12.50 14.84 -9.60
C ASP A 231 -11.24 15.18 -8.79
N LEU A 232 -11.39 15.42 -7.48
CA LEU A 232 -10.26 15.68 -6.59
C LEU A 232 -9.34 14.46 -6.47
N LEU A 233 -9.90 13.26 -6.28
CA LEU A 233 -9.13 12.02 -6.23
C LEU A 233 -8.47 11.73 -7.58
N MET A 234 -9.22 11.81 -8.68
CA MET A 234 -8.68 11.61 -10.03
C MET A 234 -7.53 12.56 -10.39
N GLY A 235 -7.56 13.79 -9.89
CA GLY A 235 -6.54 14.78 -10.18
C GLY A 235 -5.31 14.70 -9.27
N HIS A 236 -5.46 14.23 -8.04
CA HIS A 236 -4.51 14.51 -6.97
C HIS A 236 -4.24 13.36 -6.01
N PHE A 237 -4.96 12.23 -6.11
CA PHE A 237 -4.74 11.06 -5.25
C PHE A 237 -3.76 10.11 -5.95
N VAL A 238 -3.33 9.10 -5.33
CA VAL A 238 -2.43 8.00 -5.70
C VAL A 238 -1.94 7.97 -7.15
N GLU A 239 -0.69 8.38 -7.37
CA GLU A 239 0.06 8.16 -8.61
C GLU A 239 1.25 7.26 -8.30
N ASP A 240 1.68 6.45 -9.29
CA ASP A 240 2.97 5.77 -9.21
C ASP A 240 4.15 6.74 -9.28
N GLY A 241 5.32 6.31 -8.82
CA GLY A 241 6.52 7.16 -8.75
C GLY A 241 6.97 7.75 -10.09
N GLU A 242 6.59 7.12 -11.21
CA GLU A 242 6.90 7.56 -12.58
C GLU A 242 5.74 8.35 -13.23
N ALA A 243 4.63 8.55 -12.53
CA ALA A 243 3.40 9.20 -13.02
C ALA A 243 2.86 8.55 -14.32
N MET A 244 3.02 7.23 -14.46
CA MET A 244 2.46 6.46 -15.57
C MET A 244 1.05 5.99 -15.30
N PHE A 245 0.72 5.71 -14.04
CA PHE A 245 -0.56 5.19 -13.61
C PHE A 245 -1.14 6.04 -12.48
N ARG A 246 -2.46 6.08 -12.41
CA ARG A 246 -3.20 6.73 -11.31
C ARG A 246 -4.45 5.93 -11.00
N PHE A 247 -4.72 5.68 -9.73
CA PHE A 247 -5.97 5.01 -9.33
C PHE A 247 -7.19 5.80 -9.78
N ARG A 248 -8.17 5.05 -10.28
CA ARG A 248 -9.45 5.56 -10.74
C ARG A 248 -10.56 4.95 -9.88
N TYR A 249 -10.87 5.63 -8.78
CA TYR A 249 -12.00 5.27 -7.94
C TYR A 249 -13.29 5.72 -8.62
N SER A 250 -14.07 4.80 -9.18
CA SER A 250 -15.37 5.15 -9.74
C SER A 250 -16.33 5.61 -8.64
N LYS A 251 -17.41 6.31 -9.02
CA LYS A 251 -18.44 6.75 -8.07
C LYS A 251 -19.04 5.56 -7.29
N SER A 252 -19.22 4.43 -7.95
CA SER A 252 -19.71 3.20 -7.32
C SER A 252 -18.75 2.69 -6.25
N ILE A 253 -17.43 2.69 -6.52
CA ILE A 253 -16.41 2.34 -5.52
C ILE A 253 -16.42 3.34 -4.36
N LEU A 254 -16.51 4.64 -4.62
CA LEU A 254 -16.52 5.65 -3.57
C LEU A 254 -17.73 5.50 -2.64
N LYS A 255 -18.92 5.27 -3.20
CA LYS A 255 -20.13 4.97 -2.40
C LYS A 255 -19.94 3.68 -1.58
N TRP A 256 -19.46 2.62 -2.21
CA TRP A 256 -19.23 1.34 -1.56
C TRP A 256 -18.19 1.42 -0.42
N ALA A 257 -17.07 2.12 -0.64
CA ALA A 257 -15.98 2.24 0.34
C ALA A 257 -16.29 3.19 1.51
N MET A 258 -17.09 4.26 1.28
CA MET A 258 -17.30 5.30 2.29
C MET A 258 -18.72 5.30 2.90
N MET A 259 -19.64 4.49 2.38
CA MET A 259 -21.02 4.42 2.88
C MET A 259 -21.37 3.01 3.38
N SER A 260 -20.43 2.35 4.07
CA SER A 260 -20.63 1.07 4.74
C SER A 260 -21.66 1.19 5.89
N PRO A 261 -22.22 0.09 6.39
CA PRO A 261 -23.15 0.14 7.52
C PRO A 261 -22.64 1.00 8.67
N GLY A 262 -23.48 1.89 9.17
CA GLY A 262 -23.12 2.81 10.24
C GLY A 262 -22.28 4.04 9.82
N TRP A 263 -22.01 4.24 8.51
CA TRP A 263 -21.30 5.42 8.05
C TRP A 263 -21.95 6.73 8.51
N LYS A 264 -21.12 7.78 8.63
CA LYS A 264 -21.57 9.08 9.14
C LYS A 264 -21.18 10.19 8.16
N LYS A 265 -22.15 10.95 7.68
CA LYS A 265 -21.91 12.12 6.83
C LYS A 265 -20.89 13.09 7.45
N ALA A 266 -20.95 13.27 8.77
CA ALA A 266 -20.02 14.14 9.48
C ALA A 266 -18.53 13.73 9.35
N TRP A 267 -18.26 12.46 9.01
CA TRP A 267 -16.92 11.93 8.84
C TRP A 267 -16.40 12.03 7.39
N HIS A 268 -17.16 12.67 6.50
CA HIS A 268 -16.72 13.05 5.15
C HIS A 268 -16.34 14.53 5.16
N ILE A 269 -15.08 14.81 5.46
CA ILE A 269 -14.59 16.17 5.71
C ILE A 269 -13.94 16.72 4.46
N GLY A 270 -14.44 17.86 4.00
CA GLY A 270 -13.89 18.64 2.91
C GLY A 270 -13.24 19.94 3.39
N VAL A 271 -12.33 20.47 2.57
CA VAL A 271 -11.85 21.85 2.65
C VAL A 271 -12.13 22.51 1.30
N ARG A 272 -12.79 23.65 1.33
CA ARG A 272 -13.08 24.46 0.14
C ARG A 272 -12.30 25.76 0.12
N ALA A 273 -11.90 26.19 -1.06
CA ALA A 273 -11.40 27.55 -1.25
C ALA A 273 -12.59 28.53 -1.18
N THR A 274 -12.51 29.53 -0.30
CA THR A 274 -13.64 30.47 -0.03
C THR A 274 -14.12 31.21 -1.28
N GLN A 275 -13.20 31.66 -2.15
CA GLN A 275 -13.54 32.42 -3.34
C GLN A 275 -14.18 31.57 -4.45
N SER A 276 -13.59 30.42 -4.78
CA SER A 276 -14.02 29.57 -5.90
C SER A 276 -15.01 28.49 -5.50
N ARG A 277 -15.22 28.27 -4.21
CA ARG A 277 -16.00 27.16 -3.63
C ARG A 277 -15.50 25.76 -4.01
N LYS A 278 -14.35 25.68 -4.70
CA LYS A 278 -13.78 24.41 -5.16
C LYS A 278 -13.32 23.56 -3.99
N LEU A 279 -13.66 22.26 -3.99
CA LEU A 279 -13.13 21.28 -3.07
C LEU A 279 -11.63 21.07 -3.34
N VAL A 280 -10.79 21.29 -2.33
CA VAL A 280 -9.32 21.26 -2.48
C VAL A 280 -8.63 20.26 -1.57
N ALA A 281 -9.31 19.76 -0.57
CA ALA A 281 -8.84 18.65 0.25
C ALA A 281 -10.03 17.85 0.77
N PHE A 282 -9.80 16.56 1.06
CA PHE A 282 -10.82 15.65 1.58
C PHE A 282 -10.16 14.58 2.45
N ILE A 283 -10.89 14.10 3.45
CA ILE A 283 -10.58 12.92 4.27
C ILE A 283 -11.88 12.28 4.70
N SER A 284 -11.89 10.96 4.81
CA SER A 284 -13.06 10.22 5.28
C SER A 284 -12.71 9.21 6.35
N ALA A 285 -13.73 8.80 7.11
CA ALA A 285 -13.68 7.63 7.98
C ALA A 285 -14.99 6.86 7.92
N ILE A 286 -14.91 5.57 8.21
CA ILE A 286 -16.05 4.68 8.43
C ILE A 286 -15.88 3.96 9.77
N PRO A 287 -16.98 3.63 10.49
CA PRO A 287 -16.90 2.83 11.70
C PRO A 287 -16.63 1.36 11.36
N LEU A 288 -15.92 0.67 12.25
CA LEU A 288 -15.71 -0.78 12.16
C LEU A 288 -15.41 -1.38 13.53
N GLU A 289 -15.71 -2.67 13.68
CA GLU A 289 -15.27 -3.48 14.82
C GLU A 289 -13.96 -4.19 14.43
N LEU A 290 -12.86 -3.76 15.04
CA LEU A 290 -11.52 -4.29 14.77
C LEU A 290 -11.08 -5.18 15.92
N ARG A 291 -10.85 -6.47 15.63
CA ARG A 291 -10.21 -7.36 16.58
C ARG A 291 -8.69 -7.28 16.42
N VAL A 292 -8.00 -7.01 17.52
CA VAL A 292 -6.53 -7.07 17.63
C VAL A 292 -6.22 -8.11 18.70
N ARG A 293 -5.82 -9.30 18.30
CA ARG A 293 -5.69 -10.51 19.14
C ARG A 293 -6.97 -10.80 19.92
N THR A 294 -6.96 -10.57 21.23
CA THR A 294 -8.13 -10.83 22.10
C THR A 294 -9.00 -9.60 22.34
N ALA A 295 -8.53 -8.41 21.97
CA ALA A 295 -9.27 -7.17 22.13
C ALA A 295 -10.11 -6.86 20.90
N VAL A 296 -11.40 -6.55 21.10
CA VAL A 296 -12.26 -5.99 20.05
C VAL A 296 -12.36 -4.49 20.29
N LEU A 297 -12.04 -3.71 19.28
CA LEU A 297 -11.99 -2.26 19.32
C LEU A 297 -13.13 -1.71 18.47
N HIS A 298 -13.97 -0.87 19.07
CA HIS A 298 -14.85 0.01 18.32
C HIS A 298 -14.00 1.14 17.73
N ALA A 299 -13.68 1.04 16.45
CA ALA A 299 -12.67 1.86 15.79
C ALA A 299 -13.22 2.55 14.53
N SER A 300 -12.41 3.41 13.96
CA SER A 300 -12.65 3.97 12.62
C SER A 300 -11.57 3.53 11.64
N GLU A 301 -11.95 3.22 10.40
CA GLU A 301 -11.03 3.14 9.27
C GLU A 301 -10.94 4.53 8.63
N VAL A 302 -9.74 5.13 8.65
CA VAL A 302 -9.49 6.44 8.05
C VAL A 302 -8.86 6.28 6.68
N ASN A 303 -9.53 6.80 5.65
CA ASN A 303 -9.14 6.62 4.27
C ASN A 303 -9.33 7.91 3.43
N PHE A 304 -8.91 7.89 2.16
CA PHE A 304 -9.08 8.95 1.16
C PHE A 304 -8.56 10.32 1.60
N LEU A 305 -7.46 10.38 2.38
CA LEU A 305 -6.79 11.65 2.67
C LEU A 305 -6.13 12.18 1.39
N VAL A 306 -6.76 13.18 0.78
CA VAL A 306 -6.28 13.81 -0.45
C VAL A 306 -6.19 15.32 -0.30
N ILE A 307 -5.12 15.90 -0.86
CA ILE A 307 -4.91 17.35 -0.92
C ILE A 307 -4.50 17.72 -2.34
N HIS A 308 -5.12 18.75 -2.88
CA HIS A 308 -4.77 19.31 -4.18
C HIS A 308 -3.26 19.57 -4.27
N LYS A 309 -2.58 19.09 -5.32
CA LYS A 309 -1.10 19.12 -5.49
C LYS A 309 -0.46 20.48 -5.19
N LYS A 310 -1.12 21.59 -5.56
CA LYS A 310 -0.62 22.96 -5.28
C LYS A 310 -0.67 23.38 -3.80
N LEU A 311 -1.34 22.60 -2.94
CA LEU A 311 -1.54 22.91 -1.52
C LEU A 311 -0.82 21.91 -0.59
N ARG A 312 -0.07 20.95 -1.12
CA ARG A 312 0.59 19.91 -0.31
C ARG A 312 1.57 20.49 0.72
N SER A 313 2.32 21.55 0.39
CA SER A 313 3.25 22.22 1.31
C SER A 313 2.59 23.12 2.37
N LYS A 314 1.25 23.25 2.38
CA LYS A 314 0.51 24.16 3.28
C LYS A 314 0.08 23.53 4.61
N ARG A 315 0.60 22.36 4.97
CA ARG A 315 0.33 21.64 6.24
C ARG A 315 -1.16 21.33 6.49
N LEU A 316 -1.96 21.14 5.43
CA LEU A 316 -3.39 20.82 5.56
C LEU A 316 -3.63 19.38 6.08
N ALA A 317 -2.75 18.42 5.77
CA ALA A 317 -2.95 17.02 6.21
C ALA A 317 -3.00 16.88 7.73
N PRO A 318 -2.07 17.44 8.53
CA PRO A 318 -2.17 17.45 9.99
C PRO A 318 -3.50 18.02 10.51
N ILE A 319 -4.03 19.03 9.85
CA ILE A 319 -5.30 19.68 10.26
C ILE A 319 -6.48 18.78 9.95
N LEU A 320 -6.51 18.14 8.75
CA LEU A 320 -7.53 17.16 8.39
C LEU A 320 -7.52 15.95 9.31
N ILE A 321 -6.33 15.42 9.65
CA ILE A 321 -6.20 14.30 10.59
C ILE A 321 -6.72 14.69 11.98
N LYS A 322 -6.39 15.87 12.47
CA LYS A 322 -6.92 16.37 13.75
C LYS A 322 -8.45 16.48 13.75
N GLU A 323 -9.03 16.98 12.66
CA GLU A 323 -10.48 17.16 12.58
C GLU A 323 -11.22 15.82 12.50
N ILE A 324 -10.76 14.86 11.67
CA ILE A 324 -11.40 13.54 11.63
C ILE A 324 -11.28 12.82 12.98
N THR A 325 -10.11 12.92 13.65
CA THR A 325 -9.92 12.38 14.99
C THR A 325 -10.90 13.00 15.98
N ARG A 326 -11.05 14.33 15.95
CA ARG A 326 -11.98 15.05 16.81
C ARG A 326 -13.43 14.57 16.62
N LEU A 327 -13.87 14.43 15.36
CA LEU A 327 -15.23 14.00 15.05
C LEU A 327 -15.48 12.54 15.45
N CYS A 328 -14.51 11.65 15.24
CA CYS A 328 -14.60 10.27 15.74
C CYS A 328 -14.68 10.23 17.27
N ASN A 329 -13.83 11.01 17.95
CA ASN A 329 -13.80 11.07 19.42
C ASN A 329 -15.10 11.64 20.03
N LEU A 330 -15.74 12.60 19.36
CA LEU A 330 -17.06 13.11 19.80
C LEU A 330 -18.16 12.04 19.78
N GLU A 331 -17.99 11.01 18.97
CA GLU A 331 -18.88 9.85 18.89
C GLU A 331 -18.40 8.68 19.78
N GLY A 332 -17.39 8.91 20.64
CA GLY A 332 -16.83 7.88 21.53
C GLY A 332 -15.93 6.86 20.83
N VAL A 333 -15.52 7.11 19.59
CA VAL A 333 -14.58 6.27 18.84
C VAL A 333 -13.17 6.81 19.02
N TRP A 334 -12.33 6.07 19.74
CA TRP A 334 -11.00 6.53 20.20
C TRP A 334 -9.84 5.97 19.40
N GLN A 335 -10.03 4.83 18.76
CA GLN A 335 -9.00 4.14 17.97
C GLN A 335 -9.30 4.27 16.49
N ALA A 336 -8.23 4.27 15.69
CA ALA A 336 -8.38 4.22 14.25
C ALA A 336 -7.36 3.26 13.60
N LEU A 337 -7.78 2.65 12.50
CA LEU A 337 -6.92 1.93 11.57
C LEU A 337 -6.69 2.81 10.34
N TYR A 338 -5.46 2.89 9.86
CA TYR A 338 -5.10 3.51 8.60
C TYR A 338 -3.89 2.81 7.99
N THR A 339 -3.67 3.02 6.70
CA THR A 339 -2.52 2.48 5.98
C THR A 339 -1.77 3.57 5.22
N ALA A 340 -0.51 3.32 4.93
CA ALA A 340 0.29 4.18 4.07
C ALA A 340 1.34 3.36 3.32
N GLY A 341 1.71 3.81 2.11
CA GLY A 341 2.83 3.26 1.36
C GLY A 341 4.18 3.74 1.87
N VAL A 342 4.21 4.82 2.67
CA VAL A 342 5.42 5.37 3.29
C VAL A 342 5.47 5.00 4.76
N VAL A 343 6.70 4.89 5.30
CA VAL A 343 6.88 4.57 6.71
C VAL A 343 6.56 5.79 7.58
N LEU A 344 5.63 5.60 8.51
CA LEU A 344 5.26 6.55 9.57
C LEU A 344 5.55 5.92 10.95
N PRO A 345 5.57 6.68 12.04
CA PRO A 345 5.62 6.14 13.39
C PRO A 345 4.30 5.45 13.79
N LYS A 346 4.31 4.22 14.25
CA LYS A 346 5.16 3.06 13.95
C LYS A 346 4.25 1.99 13.35
N PRO A 347 4.62 1.32 12.25
CA PRO A 347 3.76 0.29 11.68
C PRO A 347 3.54 -0.87 12.66
N VAL A 348 2.30 -1.32 12.80
CA VAL A 348 1.96 -2.57 13.49
C VAL A 348 2.23 -3.78 12.60
N SER A 349 2.13 -3.60 11.28
CA SER A 349 2.47 -4.62 10.28
C SER A 349 2.89 -3.98 8.96
N THR A 350 3.61 -4.72 8.15
CA THR A 350 3.99 -4.36 6.78
C THR A 350 3.76 -5.54 5.87
N SER A 351 3.00 -5.32 4.80
CA SER A 351 2.74 -6.28 3.73
C SER A 351 3.29 -5.79 2.40
N ARG A 352 3.34 -6.68 1.40
CA ARG A 352 3.83 -6.38 0.05
C ARG A 352 2.76 -6.71 -0.98
N TYR A 353 2.68 -5.89 -2.04
CA TYR A 353 1.82 -6.16 -3.19
C TYR A 353 2.43 -7.20 -4.14
N TYR A 354 1.56 -8.01 -4.71
CA TYR A 354 1.85 -9.02 -5.73
C TYR A 354 0.86 -8.89 -6.87
N HIS A 355 1.33 -9.08 -8.10
CA HIS A 355 0.55 -8.84 -9.32
C HIS A 355 0.54 -10.10 -10.20
N ARG A 356 -0.64 -10.50 -10.64
CA ARG A 356 -0.86 -11.59 -11.59
C ARG A 356 -1.43 -11.05 -12.91
N SER A 357 -0.62 -11.07 -13.96
CA SER A 357 -1.06 -10.63 -15.29
C SER A 357 -2.16 -11.54 -15.84
N LEU A 358 -3.31 -10.99 -16.20
CA LEU A 358 -4.40 -11.67 -16.90
C LEU A 358 -4.39 -11.36 -18.40
N ASP A 359 -4.05 -10.12 -18.76
CA ASP A 359 -3.70 -9.71 -20.12
C ASP A 359 -2.27 -9.15 -20.13
N TRP A 360 -1.28 -10.07 -20.25
CA TRP A 360 0.12 -9.68 -20.21
C TRP A 360 0.50 -8.79 -21.41
N GLN A 361 -0.13 -8.98 -22.59
CA GLN A 361 0.16 -8.19 -23.77
C GLN A 361 -0.17 -6.71 -23.54
N LYS A 362 -1.38 -6.41 -23.06
CA LYS A 362 -1.82 -5.06 -22.72
C LYS A 362 -0.95 -4.45 -21.62
N LEU A 363 -0.66 -5.21 -20.56
CA LEU A 363 0.19 -4.75 -19.45
C LEU A 363 1.61 -4.43 -19.90
N TYR A 364 2.16 -5.15 -20.88
CA TYR A 364 3.44 -4.84 -21.50
C TYR A 364 3.37 -3.56 -22.35
N GLU A 365 2.32 -3.38 -23.15
CA GLU A 365 2.14 -2.21 -24.00
C GLU A 365 1.97 -0.89 -23.24
N VAL A 366 1.45 -0.96 -22.04
CA VAL A 366 1.32 0.22 -21.13
C VAL A 366 2.52 0.41 -20.21
N GLY A 367 3.51 -0.50 -20.24
CA GLY A 367 4.71 -0.41 -19.40
C GLY A 367 4.55 -0.99 -17.98
N PHE A 368 3.38 -1.59 -17.66
CA PHE A 368 3.16 -2.20 -16.35
C PHE A 368 3.97 -3.48 -16.13
N SER A 369 4.05 -4.34 -17.14
CA SER A 369 4.80 -5.60 -17.07
C SER A 369 6.08 -5.54 -17.90
N PRO A 370 7.27 -5.72 -17.31
CA PRO A 370 8.51 -5.74 -18.07
C PRO A 370 8.66 -7.03 -18.89
N LEU A 371 9.36 -6.95 -20.01
CA LEU A 371 9.78 -8.14 -20.74
C LEU A 371 11.11 -8.66 -20.12
N PRO A 372 11.14 -9.87 -19.54
CA PRO A 372 12.35 -10.42 -18.97
C PRO A 372 13.47 -10.55 -20.00
N PRO A 373 14.75 -10.39 -19.60
CA PRO A 373 15.89 -10.60 -20.48
C PRO A 373 15.82 -11.97 -21.18
N ASN A 374 16.15 -12.01 -22.46
CA ASN A 374 16.14 -13.23 -23.29
C ASN A 374 14.76 -13.90 -23.45
N SER A 375 13.65 -13.20 -23.17
CA SER A 375 12.28 -13.67 -23.38
C SER A 375 11.64 -13.00 -24.61
N LYS A 376 10.59 -13.62 -25.13
CA LYS A 376 9.74 -13.06 -26.20
C LYS A 376 8.33 -12.83 -25.67
N PRO A 377 7.59 -11.81 -26.14
CA PRO A 377 6.22 -11.53 -25.69
C PRO A 377 5.31 -12.76 -25.73
N GLN A 378 5.38 -13.57 -26.80
CA GLN A 378 4.56 -14.78 -26.96
C GLN A 378 4.81 -15.83 -25.84
N PHE A 379 6.04 -15.90 -25.32
CA PHE A 379 6.32 -16.80 -24.19
C PHE A 379 5.68 -16.30 -22.92
N GLN A 380 5.66 -15.00 -22.68
CA GLN A 380 4.99 -14.41 -21.53
C GLN A 380 3.48 -14.56 -21.61
N VAL A 381 2.87 -14.29 -22.77
CA VAL A 381 1.43 -14.53 -23.00
C VAL A 381 1.09 -15.99 -22.69
N ARG A 382 1.89 -16.95 -23.19
CA ARG A 382 1.68 -18.37 -22.92
C ARG A 382 1.92 -18.74 -21.47
N LYS A 383 2.94 -18.16 -20.80
CA LYS A 383 3.22 -18.36 -19.37
C LYS A 383 2.01 -18.00 -18.51
N TYR A 384 1.32 -16.90 -18.84
CA TYR A 384 0.20 -16.37 -18.09
C TYR A 384 -1.18 -16.81 -18.59
N ALA A 385 -1.22 -17.68 -19.61
CA ALA A 385 -2.47 -18.25 -20.10
C ALA A 385 -3.21 -19.00 -18.98
N LEU A 386 -4.53 -18.86 -18.98
CA LEU A 386 -5.45 -19.50 -18.05
C LEU A 386 -6.40 -20.44 -18.82
N PRO A 387 -6.92 -21.50 -18.18
CA PRO A 387 -8.01 -22.29 -18.73
C PRO A 387 -9.28 -21.46 -18.93
N ASP A 388 -10.16 -21.94 -19.82
CA ASP A 388 -11.42 -21.24 -20.10
C ASP A 388 -12.54 -21.53 -19.09
N ARG A 389 -12.39 -22.60 -18.28
CA ARG A 389 -13.41 -23.07 -17.33
C ARG A 389 -12.83 -23.28 -15.95
N THR A 390 -13.63 -22.90 -14.96
CA THR A 390 -13.39 -23.22 -13.55
C THR A 390 -13.48 -24.73 -13.31
N LYS A 391 -12.79 -25.22 -12.26
CA LYS A 391 -12.73 -26.65 -11.94
C LYS A 391 -13.49 -27.02 -10.68
N THR A 392 -13.68 -26.07 -9.77
CA THR A 392 -14.34 -26.33 -8.48
C THR A 392 -15.83 -26.62 -8.70
N LYS A 393 -16.27 -27.79 -8.27
CA LYS A 393 -17.69 -28.18 -8.32
C LYS A 393 -18.48 -27.36 -7.28
N GLY A 394 -19.71 -27.02 -7.62
CA GLY A 394 -20.57 -26.20 -6.75
C GLY A 394 -20.19 -24.72 -6.68
N LEU A 395 -19.18 -24.28 -7.45
CA LEU A 395 -18.78 -22.87 -7.52
C LEU A 395 -19.86 -22.04 -8.27
N ARG A 396 -20.36 -21.00 -7.63
CA ARG A 396 -21.37 -20.08 -8.17
C ARG A 396 -21.23 -18.67 -7.57
N ASP A 397 -21.92 -17.72 -8.19
CA ASP A 397 -22.02 -16.37 -7.60
C ASP A 397 -22.74 -16.42 -6.25
N MET A 398 -22.32 -15.54 -5.32
CA MET A 398 -22.98 -15.35 -4.03
C MET A 398 -24.35 -14.67 -4.24
N VAL A 399 -25.35 -15.14 -3.52
CA VAL A 399 -26.70 -14.53 -3.49
C VAL A 399 -27.08 -14.15 -2.07
N ALA A 400 -28.13 -13.33 -1.92
CA ALA A 400 -28.57 -12.85 -0.59
C ALA A 400 -28.86 -13.97 0.42
N GLY A 401 -29.32 -15.13 -0.06
CA GLY A 401 -29.56 -16.30 0.79
C GLY A 401 -28.30 -16.92 1.41
N ASP A 402 -27.12 -16.55 0.96
CA ASP A 402 -25.84 -17.09 1.44
C ASP A 402 -25.24 -16.26 2.58
N ILE A 403 -25.78 -15.08 2.88
CA ILE A 403 -25.21 -14.12 3.83
C ILE A 403 -24.88 -14.77 5.17
N ASP A 404 -25.82 -15.49 5.76
CA ASP A 404 -25.64 -16.13 7.07
C ASP A 404 -24.51 -17.17 7.05
N ALA A 405 -24.45 -17.99 6.01
CA ALA A 405 -23.44 -19.03 5.88
C ALA A 405 -22.05 -18.43 5.59
N VAL A 406 -21.99 -17.38 4.78
CA VAL A 406 -20.75 -16.66 4.46
C VAL A 406 -20.23 -15.91 5.69
N GLN A 407 -21.12 -15.24 6.45
CA GLN A 407 -20.76 -14.54 7.67
C GLN A 407 -20.18 -15.50 8.72
N ASP A 408 -20.84 -16.65 8.96
CA ASP A 408 -20.34 -17.67 9.89
C ASP A 408 -18.96 -18.21 9.46
N LEU A 409 -18.82 -18.61 8.18
CA LEU A 409 -17.57 -19.15 7.66
C LEU A 409 -16.45 -18.11 7.72
N LEU A 410 -16.71 -16.87 7.33
CA LEU A 410 -15.74 -15.78 7.32
C LEU A 410 -15.30 -15.42 8.75
N THR A 411 -16.24 -15.32 9.70
CA THR A 411 -15.93 -15.04 11.11
C THR A 411 -15.00 -16.11 11.68
N ARG A 412 -15.35 -17.39 11.53
CA ARG A 412 -14.50 -18.51 12.01
C ARG A 412 -13.12 -18.50 11.33
N TYR A 413 -13.05 -18.18 10.05
CA TYR A 413 -11.79 -18.14 9.31
C TYR A 413 -10.90 -16.98 9.76
N LEU A 414 -11.46 -15.79 9.97
CA LEU A 414 -10.73 -14.60 10.36
C LEU A 414 -10.24 -14.66 11.82
N GLN A 415 -10.84 -15.48 12.68
CA GLN A 415 -10.34 -15.71 14.04
C GLN A 415 -8.93 -16.32 14.09
N ARG A 416 -8.44 -16.85 12.98
CA ARG A 416 -7.07 -17.38 12.85
C ARG A 416 -5.98 -16.29 12.79
N PHE A 417 -6.35 -15.03 12.54
CA PHE A 417 -5.43 -13.92 12.37
C PHE A 417 -5.39 -13.02 13.62
N ASP A 418 -4.24 -12.37 13.84
CA ASP A 418 -4.02 -11.48 14.99
C ASP A 418 -4.82 -10.17 14.89
N MET A 419 -5.05 -9.67 13.67
CA MET A 419 -5.80 -8.45 13.42
C MET A 419 -6.78 -8.67 12.27
N ALA A 420 -8.07 -8.55 12.54
CA ALA A 420 -9.13 -8.78 11.56
C ALA A 420 -10.38 -7.95 11.88
N MET A 421 -11.21 -7.73 10.89
CA MET A 421 -12.55 -7.16 11.05
C MET A 421 -13.51 -8.23 11.61
N GLU A 422 -14.37 -7.82 12.54
CA GLU A 422 -15.50 -8.64 12.99
C GLU A 422 -16.73 -8.24 12.18
N PHE A 423 -17.14 -9.10 11.25
CA PHE A 423 -18.24 -8.81 10.32
C PHE A 423 -19.61 -9.06 10.91
N THR A 424 -20.48 -8.07 10.84
CA THR A 424 -21.94 -8.26 10.98
C THR A 424 -22.55 -8.78 9.67
N LYS A 425 -23.82 -9.20 9.71
CA LYS A 425 -24.53 -9.63 8.49
C LYS A 425 -24.75 -8.48 7.53
N GLU A 426 -25.04 -7.30 8.05
CA GLU A 426 -25.21 -6.06 7.28
C GLU A 426 -23.92 -5.68 6.57
N GLU A 427 -22.77 -5.90 7.20
CA GLU A 427 -21.48 -5.66 6.57
C GLU A 427 -21.14 -6.72 5.51
N VAL A 428 -21.46 -7.99 5.75
CA VAL A 428 -21.32 -9.03 4.71
C VAL A 428 -22.21 -8.72 3.50
N ASP A 429 -23.46 -8.30 3.76
CA ASP A 429 -24.39 -7.87 2.72
C ASP A 429 -23.88 -6.63 1.93
N HIS A 430 -23.23 -5.69 2.62
CA HIS A 430 -22.66 -4.49 1.99
C HIS A 430 -21.37 -4.79 1.22
N TRP A 431 -20.41 -5.47 1.88
CA TRP A 431 -19.07 -5.61 1.34
C TRP A 431 -18.91 -6.73 0.32
N LEU A 432 -19.76 -7.78 0.40
CA LEU A 432 -19.57 -8.98 -0.39
C LEU A 432 -20.70 -9.25 -1.40
N LEU A 433 -21.89 -8.70 -1.21
CA LEU A 433 -22.98 -8.90 -2.15
C LEU A 433 -23.01 -7.81 -3.22
N ASP A 434 -23.08 -8.22 -4.50
CA ASP A 434 -23.27 -7.27 -5.61
C ASP A 434 -24.69 -6.69 -5.58
N LYS A 435 -24.80 -5.42 -5.20
CA LYS A 435 -26.06 -4.66 -5.10
C LYS A 435 -26.19 -3.54 -6.13
N ARG A 436 -25.41 -3.61 -7.20
CA ARG A 436 -25.45 -2.59 -8.25
C ARG A 436 -26.86 -2.44 -8.84
N LEU A 437 -27.23 -1.19 -9.10
CA LEU A 437 -28.42 -0.87 -9.88
C LEU A 437 -28.13 -1.02 -11.40
N PRO A 438 -29.15 -1.16 -12.23
CA PRO A 438 -28.97 -1.17 -13.67
C PRO A 438 -28.26 0.10 -14.15
N GLY A 439 -27.12 -0.06 -14.81
CA GLY A 439 -26.27 1.04 -15.28
C GLY A 439 -25.06 1.34 -14.40
N ASP A 440 -25.00 0.83 -13.16
CA ASP A 440 -23.83 0.97 -12.30
C ASP A 440 -22.71 0.00 -12.66
N GLU A 441 -21.47 0.38 -12.34
CA GLU A 441 -20.33 -0.52 -12.43
C GLU A 441 -20.35 -1.54 -11.28
N GLN A 442 -20.05 -2.80 -11.60
CA GLN A 442 -19.84 -3.82 -10.56
C GLN A 442 -18.54 -3.55 -9.82
N VAL A 443 -18.64 -3.40 -8.50
CA VAL A 443 -17.49 -3.15 -7.63
C VAL A 443 -16.94 -4.46 -7.09
N VAL A 444 -17.77 -5.28 -6.46
CA VAL A 444 -17.37 -6.53 -5.81
C VAL A 444 -17.85 -7.74 -6.60
N TYR A 445 -17.02 -8.75 -6.62
CA TYR A 445 -17.24 -10.05 -7.26
C TYR A 445 -17.03 -11.13 -6.20
N THR A 446 -18.11 -11.74 -5.75
CA THR A 446 -18.06 -12.76 -4.69
C THR A 446 -18.64 -14.06 -5.17
N TYR A 447 -17.91 -15.14 -4.91
CA TYR A 447 -18.25 -16.50 -5.30
C TYR A 447 -18.23 -17.39 -4.07
N VAL A 448 -19.15 -18.35 -4.04
CA VAL A 448 -19.27 -19.36 -3.00
C VAL A 448 -19.16 -20.75 -3.62
N VAL A 449 -18.71 -21.72 -2.82
CA VAL A 449 -18.74 -23.14 -3.17
C VAL A 449 -19.79 -23.82 -2.32
N GLU A 450 -20.85 -24.30 -2.96
CA GLU A 450 -21.91 -25.08 -2.33
C GLU A 450 -21.64 -26.57 -2.52
N ASP A 451 -21.51 -27.31 -1.44
CA ASP A 451 -21.41 -28.77 -1.51
C ASP A 451 -22.70 -29.38 -2.12
N GLU A 452 -22.56 -30.13 -3.19
CA GLU A 452 -23.70 -30.65 -3.95
C GLU A 452 -24.65 -31.54 -3.12
N LYS A 453 -24.11 -32.22 -2.10
CA LYS A 453 -24.85 -33.18 -1.27
C LYS A 453 -25.48 -32.52 -0.05
N THR A 454 -24.68 -31.75 0.69
CA THR A 454 -25.08 -31.18 1.97
C THR A 454 -25.72 -29.80 1.84
N LYS A 455 -25.58 -29.17 0.68
CA LYS A 455 -26.02 -27.79 0.38
C LYS A 455 -25.39 -26.73 1.30
N LYS A 456 -24.29 -27.07 1.98
CA LYS A 456 -23.54 -26.14 2.81
C LYS A 456 -22.52 -25.37 1.98
N ILE A 457 -22.36 -24.10 2.32
CA ILE A 457 -21.24 -23.30 1.80
C ILE A 457 -19.97 -23.75 2.50
N THR A 458 -19.00 -24.24 1.74
CA THR A 458 -17.72 -24.76 2.24
C THR A 458 -16.58 -23.81 2.01
N ASP A 459 -16.71 -22.94 1.01
CA ASP A 459 -15.69 -21.96 0.66
C ASP A 459 -16.34 -20.69 0.10
N MET A 460 -15.65 -19.59 0.22
CA MET A 460 -15.95 -18.35 -0.49
C MET A 460 -14.65 -17.63 -0.88
N PHE A 461 -14.69 -16.85 -1.93
CA PHE A 461 -13.67 -15.87 -2.25
C PHE A 461 -14.26 -14.66 -2.95
N SER A 462 -13.62 -13.53 -2.79
CA SER A 462 -14.05 -12.28 -3.39
C SER A 462 -12.87 -11.44 -3.89
N PHE A 463 -13.14 -10.56 -4.84
CA PHE A 463 -12.24 -9.54 -5.30
C PHE A 463 -13.05 -8.31 -5.71
N TYR A 464 -12.43 -7.13 -5.64
CA TYR A 464 -13.08 -5.89 -6.07
C TYR A 464 -12.34 -5.25 -7.24
N CYS A 465 -13.06 -4.39 -7.96
CA CYS A 465 -12.54 -3.66 -9.10
C CYS A 465 -11.98 -2.32 -8.65
N LEU A 466 -10.69 -2.07 -8.89
CA LEU A 466 -10.11 -0.73 -8.75
C LEU A 466 -9.22 -0.47 -9.97
N ASP A 467 -9.76 0.28 -10.92
CA ASP A 467 -9.08 0.58 -12.17
C ASP A 467 -7.91 1.57 -11.97
N SER A 468 -6.98 1.57 -12.91
CA SER A 468 -5.94 2.59 -13.02
C SER A 468 -6.01 3.28 -14.36
N SER A 469 -6.02 4.61 -14.36
CA SER A 469 -5.83 5.40 -15.58
C SER A 469 -4.39 5.28 -16.04
N VAL A 470 -4.20 5.08 -17.34
CA VAL A 470 -2.87 5.07 -17.97
C VAL A 470 -2.59 6.48 -18.51
N ILE A 471 -1.51 7.10 -18.04
CA ILE A 471 -1.15 8.46 -18.40
C ILE A 471 -0.26 8.42 -19.64
N ASN A 472 -0.56 9.26 -20.64
CA ASN A 472 0.25 9.43 -21.85
C ASN A 472 0.45 8.17 -22.73
N ASN A 473 -0.48 7.20 -22.72
CA ASN A 473 -0.44 6.06 -23.64
C ASN A 473 -1.46 6.24 -24.78
N PRO A 474 -1.02 6.12 -26.06
CA PRO A 474 -1.91 6.37 -27.20
C PRO A 474 -2.90 5.23 -27.50
N ARG A 475 -2.69 4.04 -26.93
CA ARG A 475 -3.50 2.83 -27.22
C ARG A 475 -4.46 2.46 -26.11
N HIS A 476 -4.04 2.64 -24.87
CA HIS A 476 -4.77 2.20 -23.69
C HIS A 476 -4.84 3.34 -22.68
N ASN A 477 -6.02 3.63 -22.19
CA ASN A 477 -6.27 4.69 -21.22
C ASN A 477 -6.61 4.17 -19.82
N VAL A 478 -6.86 2.84 -19.70
CA VAL A 478 -7.26 2.22 -18.44
C VAL A 478 -6.65 0.81 -18.34
N ILE A 479 -6.10 0.47 -17.19
CA ILE A 479 -5.88 -0.90 -16.73
C ILE A 479 -7.03 -1.25 -15.80
N ARG A 480 -7.76 -2.33 -16.13
CA ARG A 480 -8.78 -2.86 -15.25
C ARG A 480 -8.15 -3.85 -14.27
N ALA A 481 -8.14 -3.51 -12.98
CA ALA A 481 -7.46 -4.29 -11.96
C ALA A 481 -8.44 -4.89 -10.96
N ALA A 482 -8.34 -6.21 -10.74
CA ALA A 482 -8.98 -6.91 -9.64
C ALA A 482 -8.04 -6.92 -8.44
N TYR A 483 -8.59 -6.69 -7.25
CA TYR A 483 -7.88 -6.79 -5.98
C TYR A 483 -8.52 -7.90 -5.15
N LEU A 484 -7.70 -8.87 -4.73
CA LEU A 484 -8.15 -9.93 -3.83
C LEU A 484 -8.70 -9.28 -2.56
N PHE A 485 -9.92 -9.64 -2.20
CA PHE A 485 -10.59 -9.11 -1.03
C PHE A 485 -10.59 -10.16 0.08
N TYR A 486 -11.73 -10.68 0.48
CA TYR A 486 -11.79 -11.72 1.50
C TYR A 486 -12.04 -13.09 0.89
N TYR A 487 -11.53 -14.12 1.55
CA TYR A 487 -11.85 -15.52 1.28
C TYR A 487 -11.87 -16.31 2.57
N ALA A 488 -12.57 -17.42 2.56
CA ALA A 488 -12.63 -18.36 3.67
C ALA A 488 -12.88 -19.78 3.15
N THR A 489 -12.40 -20.79 3.88
CA THR A 489 -12.58 -22.20 3.53
C THR A 489 -12.65 -23.06 4.79
N GLU A 490 -13.55 -24.04 4.81
CA GLU A 490 -13.62 -25.04 5.89
C GLU A 490 -12.31 -25.83 6.03
N THR A 491 -11.55 -25.98 4.95
CA THR A 491 -10.23 -26.65 4.98
C THR A 491 -9.25 -25.95 5.90
N GLY A 492 -9.37 -24.62 6.07
CA GLY A 492 -8.53 -23.85 7.00
C GLY A 492 -8.92 -23.99 8.47
N LEU A 493 -10.06 -24.63 8.77
CA LEU A 493 -10.66 -24.73 10.10
C LEU A 493 -10.53 -26.14 10.70
N THR A 494 -9.82 -27.03 10.02
CA THR A 494 -9.63 -28.41 10.49
C THR A 494 -8.80 -28.48 11.77
N THR A 495 -9.14 -29.43 12.64
CA THR A 495 -8.38 -29.68 13.87
C THR A 495 -7.91 -31.14 13.87
N PRO A 496 -6.58 -31.42 13.84
CA PRO A 496 -5.49 -30.44 13.82
C PRO A 496 -5.42 -29.65 12.49
N PHE A 497 -4.80 -28.47 12.52
CA PHE A 497 -4.61 -27.64 11.35
C PHE A 497 -3.73 -28.32 10.28
N ASP A 498 -4.26 -28.45 9.07
CA ASP A 498 -3.59 -29.08 7.93
C ASP A 498 -3.16 -28.03 6.90
N LYS A 499 -1.95 -27.48 7.06
CA LYS A 499 -1.38 -26.46 6.15
C LYS A 499 -1.22 -26.98 4.71
N PRO A 500 -0.73 -28.20 4.43
CA PRO A 500 -0.72 -28.78 3.09
C PRO A 500 -2.10 -28.83 2.42
N ALA A 501 -3.12 -29.29 3.12
CA ALA A 501 -4.49 -29.33 2.59
C ALA A 501 -5.01 -27.92 2.30
N LEU A 502 -4.80 -26.96 3.22
CA LEU A 502 -5.15 -25.57 3.00
C LEU A 502 -4.44 -24.98 1.78
N LYS A 503 -3.13 -25.21 1.64
CA LYS A 503 -2.35 -24.75 0.48
C LYS A 503 -2.93 -25.28 -0.82
N LEU A 504 -3.26 -26.57 -0.89
CA LEU A 504 -3.89 -27.18 -2.06
C LEU A 504 -5.23 -26.51 -2.37
N ARG A 505 -6.11 -26.40 -1.36
CA ARG A 505 -7.44 -25.82 -1.54
C ARG A 505 -7.41 -24.37 -1.99
N LEU A 506 -6.57 -23.54 -1.38
CA LEU A 506 -6.42 -22.14 -1.78
C LEU A 506 -5.90 -22.00 -3.22
N ASN A 507 -4.99 -22.88 -3.66
CA ASN A 507 -4.54 -22.88 -5.06
C ASN A 507 -5.65 -23.25 -6.04
N GLU A 508 -6.56 -24.16 -5.69
CA GLU A 508 -7.74 -24.49 -6.50
C GLU A 508 -8.67 -23.27 -6.62
N LEU A 509 -9.05 -22.68 -5.48
CA LEU A 509 -9.95 -21.52 -5.42
C LEU A 509 -9.36 -20.30 -6.16
N MET A 510 -8.08 -19.99 -5.94
CA MET A 510 -7.43 -18.86 -6.59
C MET A 510 -7.21 -19.08 -8.09
N SER A 511 -6.99 -20.33 -8.53
CA SER A 511 -7.00 -20.65 -9.96
C SER A 511 -8.35 -20.30 -10.61
N ASP A 512 -9.46 -20.64 -9.94
CA ASP A 512 -10.79 -20.32 -10.43
C ASP A 512 -11.10 -18.81 -10.33
N ALA A 513 -10.66 -18.13 -9.28
CA ALA A 513 -10.75 -16.67 -9.15
C ALA A 513 -10.08 -15.94 -10.32
N LEU A 514 -8.86 -16.38 -10.72
CA LEU A 514 -8.15 -15.81 -11.87
C LEU A 514 -8.90 -16.03 -13.20
N ILE A 515 -9.50 -17.21 -13.38
CA ILE A 515 -10.32 -17.51 -14.57
C ILE A 515 -11.55 -16.59 -14.62
N LEU A 516 -12.22 -16.41 -13.48
CA LEU A 516 -13.41 -15.56 -13.37
C LEU A 516 -13.07 -14.07 -13.56
N ALA A 517 -11.97 -13.61 -12.97
CA ALA A 517 -11.49 -12.25 -13.18
C ALA A 517 -11.17 -12.00 -14.66
N LYS A 518 -10.50 -12.93 -15.34
CA LYS A 518 -10.23 -12.81 -16.78
C LYS A 518 -11.52 -12.80 -17.62
N LYS A 519 -12.51 -13.62 -17.28
CA LYS A 519 -13.84 -13.60 -17.94
C LYS A 519 -14.55 -12.27 -17.77
N ASN A 520 -14.37 -11.63 -16.61
CA ASN A 520 -14.88 -10.28 -16.31
C ASN A 520 -13.97 -9.16 -16.87
N ARG A 521 -13.04 -9.51 -17.79
CA ARG A 521 -12.19 -8.58 -18.54
C ARG A 521 -11.21 -7.77 -17.67
N PHE A 522 -10.75 -8.32 -16.55
CA PHE A 522 -9.65 -7.74 -15.81
C PHE A 522 -8.32 -8.00 -16.51
N ASP A 523 -7.42 -7.03 -16.46
CA ASP A 523 -6.09 -7.07 -17.07
C ASP A 523 -5.04 -7.62 -16.10
N VAL A 524 -5.21 -7.32 -14.81
CA VAL A 524 -4.31 -7.73 -13.72
C VAL A 524 -5.12 -8.12 -12.49
N PHE A 525 -4.61 -9.06 -11.71
CA PHE A 525 -5.13 -9.43 -10.40
C PHE A 525 -4.07 -9.15 -9.35
N ASN A 526 -4.39 -8.27 -8.41
CA ASN A 526 -3.51 -7.82 -7.34
C ASN A 526 -3.86 -8.50 -6.01
N ALA A 527 -2.86 -8.79 -5.21
CA ALA A 527 -3.03 -9.30 -3.86
C ALA A 527 -1.90 -8.79 -2.95
N LEU A 528 -2.19 -8.62 -1.67
CA LEU A 528 -1.18 -8.38 -0.64
C LEU A 528 -0.62 -9.70 -0.10
N SER A 529 0.48 -9.66 0.61
CA SER A 529 1.05 -10.83 1.32
C SER A 529 0.30 -11.20 2.62
N ILE A 530 -0.85 -10.58 2.89
CA ILE A 530 -1.68 -10.80 4.09
C ILE A 530 -2.43 -12.13 4.05
N MET A 531 -3.14 -12.46 5.13
CA MET A 531 -3.89 -13.71 5.28
C MET A 531 -2.98 -14.93 5.02
N ASP A 532 -3.49 -15.94 4.33
CA ASP A 532 -2.73 -17.12 3.90
C ASP A 532 -2.17 -16.98 2.48
N ASN A 533 -2.06 -15.77 1.94
CA ASN A 533 -1.74 -15.52 0.53
C ASN A 533 -0.36 -16.07 0.14
N ALA A 534 0.59 -16.13 1.06
CA ALA A 534 1.89 -16.74 0.81
C ALA A 534 1.78 -18.21 0.31
N LEU A 535 0.69 -18.91 0.63
CA LEU A 535 0.48 -20.31 0.23
C LEU A 535 0.14 -20.52 -1.25
N PHE A 536 -0.24 -19.46 -1.98
CA PHE A 536 -0.64 -19.59 -3.38
C PHE A 536 -0.01 -18.59 -4.34
N LEU A 537 0.50 -17.44 -3.84
CA LEU A 537 0.97 -16.37 -4.72
C LEU A 537 2.01 -16.84 -5.75
N GLU A 538 3.01 -17.61 -5.35
CA GLU A 538 4.02 -18.13 -6.28
C GLU A 538 3.44 -19.19 -7.22
N GLN A 539 2.64 -20.15 -6.72
CA GLN A 539 2.06 -21.22 -7.54
C GLN A 539 1.09 -20.64 -8.60
N GLN A 540 0.37 -19.58 -8.26
CA GLN A 540 -0.52 -18.88 -9.18
C GLN A 540 0.22 -17.85 -10.05
N LYS A 541 1.56 -17.80 -9.99
CA LYS A 541 2.43 -16.96 -10.83
C LYS A 541 2.20 -15.45 -10.61
N TYR A 542 1.93 -15.05 -9.39
CA TYR A 542 2.02 -13.64 -9.02
C TYR A 542 3.49 -13.23 -8.97
N GLY A 543 3.81 -12.08 -9.54
CA GLY A 543 5.11 -11.43 -9.40
C GLY A 543 5.10 -10.45 -8.24
N PRO A 544 6.21 -10.29 -7.50
CA PRO A 544 6.31 -9.28 -6.47
C PRO A 544 6.28 -7.88 -7.07
N GLY A 545 5.46 -7.00 -6.49
CA GLY A 545 5.49 -5.57 -6.73
C GLY A 545 6.55 -4.88 -5.89
N ASP A 546 6.84 -3.62 -6.19
CA ASP A 546 7.74 -2.79 -5.40
C ASP A 546 7.03 -2.14 -4.20
N GLY A 547 5.70 -2.00 -4.27
CA GLY A 547 4.88 -1.37 -3.25
C GLY A 547 4.75 -2.20 -1.98
N GLN A 548 4.91 -1.51 -0.85
CA GLN A 548 4.58 -2.00 0.49
C GLN A 548 3.35 -1.29 1.01
N LEU A 549 2.59 -1.96 1.85
CA LEU A 549 1.49 -1.36 2.59
C LEU A 549 1.76 -1.54 4.08
N HIS A 550 1.90 -0.41 4.77
CA HIS A 550 2.11 -0.37 6.21
C HIS A 550 0.79 -0.13 6.92
N TYR A 551 0.47 -0.97 7.91
CA TYR A 551 -0.73 -0.87 8.75
C TYR A 551 -0.40 -0.12 10.03
N TYR A 552 -1.26 0.80 10.45
CA TYR A 552 -1.09 1.65 11.62
C TYR A 552 -2.34 1.63 12.49
N LEU A 553 -2.11 1.61 13.80
CA LEU A 553 -3.16 1.80 14.79
C LEU A 553 -2.97 3.17 15.47
N PHE A 554 -4.00 4.01 15.41
CA PHE A 554 -4.04 5.28 16.14
C PHE A 554 -4.62 5.03 17.53
N ASN A 555 -4.00 5.64 18.53
CA ASN A 555 -4.35 5.52 19.94
C ASN A 555 -4.46 4.07 20.46
N TYR A 556 -3.69 3.15 19.87
CA TYR A 556 -3.60 1.78 20.35
C TYR A 556 -2.18 1.21 20.14
N ARG A 557 -1.63 0.63 21.21
CA ARG A 557 -0.34 -0.07 21.15
C ARG A 557 -0.58 -1.55 21.04
N ALA A 558 0.00 -2.17 20.01
CA ALA A 558 0.04 -3.60 19.84
C ALA A 558 1.47 -4.06 19.52
N ALA A 559 1.81 -5.27 19.90
CA ALA A 559 3.05 -5.89 19.45
C ALA A 559 2.99 -6.11 17.93
N GLN A 560 4.14 -6.07 17.28
CA GLN A 560 4.24 -6.20 15.83
C GLN A 560 3.60 -7.50 15.34
N ILE A 561 2.79 -7.40 14.28
CA ILE A 561 2.07 -8.49 13.63
C ILE A 561 2.79 -8.85 12.34
N ALA A 562 2.92 -10.15 12.03
CA ALA A 562 3.53 -10.61 10.79
C ALA A 562 2.69 -10.15 9.57
N GLY A 563 3.35 -9.65 8.53
CA GLY A 563 2.72 -9.18 7.29
C GLY A 563 2.84 -10.15 6.11
N GLY A 564 3.26 -11.41 6.35
CA GLY A 564 3.42 -12.44 5.32
C GLY A 564 4.69 -12.33 4.50
N VAL A 565 5.60 -11.44 4.88
CA VAL A 565 6.93 -11.31 4.29
C VAL A 565 8.01 -11.36 5.37
N ASP A 566 9.18 -11.88 4.99
CA ASP A 566 10.37 -11.88 5.83
C ASP A 566 11.05 -10.49 5.85
N ARG A 567 12.16 -10.37 6.59
CA ARG A 567 12.96 -9.13 6.67
C ARG A 567 13.56 -8.69 5.32
N ASN A 568 13.64 -9.60 4.34
CA ASN A 568 14.13 -9.33 2.99
C ASN A 568 12.98 -9.02 2.02
N ASN A 569 11.78 -8.79 2.54
CA ASN A 569 10.57 -8.52 1.76
C ASN A 569 10.19 -9.65 0.78
N ARG A 570 10.51 -10.91 1.14
CA ARG A 570 10.14 -12.13 0.41
C ARG A 570 8.98 -12.82 1.14
N LEU A 571 8.18 -13.59 0.40
CA LEU A 571 7.10 -14.38 1.00
C LEU A 571 7.65 -15.31 2.09
N ASP A 572 6.99 -15.31 3.22
CA ASP A 572 7.29 -16.19 4.36
C ASP A 572 6.17 -17.22 4.51
N GLU A 573 6.30 -18.34 3.78
CA GLU A 573 5.34 -19.43 3.87
C GLU A 573 5.35 -20.11 5.24
N ASP A 574 6.45 -20.05 5.98
CA ASP A 574 6.55 -20.71 7.29
C ASP A 574 5.82 -19.94 8.36
N LYS A 575 5.92 -18.62 8.34
CA LYS A 575 5.36 -17.76 9.37
C LYS A 575 4.00 -17.16 9.03
N LEU A 576 3.60 -17.17 7.78
CA LEU A 576 2.36 -16.56 7.27
C LEU A 576 2.11 -15.13 7.81
N SER A 577 0.95 -14.55 7.47
CA SER A 577 0.56 -13.25 8.00
C SER A 577 -0.38 -13.40 9.19
N GLY A 578 -0.28 -12.47 10.16
CA GLY A 578 -1.27 -12.28 11.21
C GLY A 578 -2.35 -11.26 10.86
N ILE A 579 -2.31 -10.69 9.62
CA ILE A 579 -3.28 -9.70 9.16
C ILE A 579 -4.39 -10.38 8.40
N GLY A 580 -5.61 -10.31 8.93
CA GLY A 580 -6.86 -10.71 8.30
C GLY A 580 -7.77 -9.53 7.93
N PHE A 581 -7.18 -8.35 7.73
CA PHE A 581 -7.89 -7.13 7.35
C PHE A 581 -7.40 -6.62 5.99
N VAL A 582 -8.33 -6.45 5.05
CA VAL A 582 -8.04 -5.89 3.72
C VAL A 582 -8.47 -4.43 3.70
N MET A 583 -7.50 -3.51 3.64
CA MET A 583 -7.75 -2.08 3.52
C MET A 583 -8.17 -1.72 2.09
N MET A 584 -9.07 -0.76 1.97
CA MET A 584 -9.62 -0.30 0.70
C MET A 584 -8.82 0.85 0.09
#